data_ef45f0a4c769097c73ddb1fd76ee6102
#
_entry.id   ef45f0a4c769097c73ddb1fd76ee6102
#
_cell.length_a   1.000
_cell.length_b   1.000
_cell.length_c   1.000
_cell.angle_alpha   90.00
_cell.angle_beta   90.00
_cell.angle_gamma   90.00
#
_symmetry.space_group_name_H-M   'P 1'
#
loop_
_entity.id
_entity.type
_entity.pdbx_description
1 polymer ?
#
loop_
_entity_poly.entity_id
_entity_poly.type
_entity_poly.pdbx_seq_one_letter_code
_entity_poly.pdbx_strand_id
1 'polypeptide(L)'
;ASFGAFTKTTYTVPQDIKNMFGHFAYLLEGVKNLDTLCPYRMKITADGEVFDGEYLFGAISNSTSIAGLMKLSPDEVSFDDGKFEMLLVPVPRTPAAMQALILALVNKNYYDSEGLIFRHVRHVTAETAEDIPWTLDGEYDPGAPVVEIGIEENGVTMLL
;
A
#
# COMPACT_ATOMS: atom_id res chain seq x y z
N ALA A 1 0.37 -4.30 -7.52
CA ALA A 1 -0.83 -4.78 -6.84
C ALA A 1 -1.14 -3.91 -5.62
N SER A 2 -2.41 -3.63 -5.32
CA SER A 2 -2.78 -2.89 -4.11
C SER A 2 -4.19 -3.27 -3.64
N PHE A 3 -4.44 -3.08 -2.34
CA PHE A 3 -5.75 -3.27 -1.72
C PHE A 3 -6.06 -2.11 -0.75
N GLY A 4 -7.33 -1.94 -0.40
CA GLY A 4 -7.76 -1.03 0.65
C GLY A 4 -8.42 0.26 0.18
N ALA A 5 -8.36 1.30 1.03
CA ALA A 5 -9.20 2.51 0.95
C ALA A 5 -9.13 3.26 -0.39
N PHE A 6 -8.09 3.09 -1.18
CA PHE A 6 -7.87 3.84 -2.43
C PHE A 6 -8.13 3.03 -3.70
N THR A 7 -8.39 1.72 -3.58
CA THR A 7 -8.59 0.86 -4.74
C THR A 7 -9.92 1.12 -5.45
N LYS A 8 -10.97 1.50 -4.71
CA LYS A 8 -12.31 1.78 -5.27
C LYS A 8 -12.41 3.08 -6.06
N THR A 9 -11.50 4.04 -5.83
CA THR A 9 -11.53 5.35 -6.51
C THR A 9 -10.81 5.35 -7.84
N THR A 10 -9.91 4.41 -8.09
CA THR A 10 -9.15 4.30 -9.35
C THR A 10 -10.02 3.93 -10.55
N TYR A 11 -11.19 3.30 -10.33
CA TYR A 11 -12.07 2.89 -11.45
C TYR A 11 -12.98 4.00 -11.99
N THR A 12 -13.17 5.09 -11.26
CA THR A 12 -14.18 6.10 -11.60
C THR A 12 -13.67 7.46 -12.00
N VAL A 13 -12.37 7.79 -11.79
CA VAL A 13 -11.88 9.15 -12.05
C VAL A 13 -10.44 9.21 -12.58
N PRO A 14 -10.22 9.52 -13.85
CA PRO A 14 -8.88 9.66 -14.44
C PRO A 14 -8.12 10.94 -14.06
N GLN A 15 -8.65 11.88 -13.30
CA GLN A 15 -8.07 13.22 -13.14
C GLN A 15 -7.77 13.72 -11.73
N ASP A 16 -8.08 13.00 -10.66
CA ASP A 16 -8.02 13.58 -9.31
C ASP A 16 -6.93 13.02 -8.37
N ILE A 17 -5.71 12.85 -8.86
CA ILE A 17 -4.53 12.66 -7.99
C ILE A 17 -4.37 13.82 -6.98
N LYS A 18 -4.80 15.04 -7.33
CA LYS A 18 -4.85 16.19 -6.41
C LYS A 18 -5.89 16.03 -5.30
N ASN A 19 -6.95 15.26 -5.52
CA ASN A 19 -7.99 15.00 -4.51
C ASN A 19 -7.62 13.86 -3.57
N MET A 20 -6.64 13.03 -3.88
CA MET A 20 -6.16 11.98 -2.97
C MET A 20 -5.51 12.58 -1.72
N PHE A 21 -4.74 13.66 -1.83
CA PHE A 21 -4.30 14.44 -0.66
C PHE A 21 -5.49 15.08 0.05
N GLY A 22 -6.55 15.46 -0.67
CA GLY A 22 -7.81 15.91 -0.11
C GLY A 22 -8.51 14.82 0.70
N HIS A 23 -8.50 13.56 0.26
CA HIS A 23 -9.05 12.43 1.03
C HIS A 23 -8.21 12.09 2.26
N PHE A 24 -6.88 12.18 2.18
CA PHE A 24 -6.02 12.13 3.36
C PHE A 24 -6.24 13.32 4.29
N ALA A 25 -6.41 14.53 3.75
CA ALA A 25 -6.79 15.70 4.54
C ALA A 25 -8.20 15.53 5.15
N TYR A 26 -9.13 14.85 4.47
CA TYR A 26 -10.44 14.47 5.02
C TYR A 26 -10.31 13.41 6.12
N LEU A 27 -9.40 12.45 5.97
CA LEU A 27 -9.03 11.53 7.06
C LEU A 27 -8.39 12.30 8.21
N LEU A 28 -7.66 13.39 7.93
CA LEU A 28 -7.04 14.29 8.90
C LEU A 28 -8.08 15.13 9.67
N GLU A 29 -9.10 15.66 9.00
CA GLU A 29 -10.25 16.29 9.66
C GLU A 29 -11.14 15.25 10.37
N GLY A 30 -11.17 14.02 9.86
CA GLY A 30 -11.88 12.87 10.41
C GLY A 30 -11.23 12.21 11.63
N VAL A 31 -10.13 12.74 12.18
CA VAL A 31 -9.54 12.28 13.48
C VAL A 31 -10.56 12.21 14.62
N LYS A 32 -11.70 12.87 14.47
CA LYS A 32 -12.83 12.76 15.40
C LYS A 32 -13.63 11.45 15.26
N ASN A 33 -13.46 10.68 14.16
CA ASN A 33 -14.23 9.47 13.88
C ASN A 33 -13.33 8.37 13.29
N LEU A 34 -12.38 7.86 14.08
CA LEU A 34 -11.59 6.67 13.73
C LEU A 34 -12.48 5.45 13.42
N ASP A 35 -13.70 5.46 13.95
CA ASP A 35 -14.71 4.40 13.77
C ASP A 35 -15.26 4.31 12.34
N THR A 36 -15.00 5.32 11.48
CA THR A 36 -15.45 5.30 10.07
C THR A 36 -14.45 4.64 9.11
N LEU A 37 -13.27 4.30 9.61
CA LEU A 37 -12.26 3.61 8.82
C LEU A 37 -12.69 2.13 8.65
N CYS A 38 -12.78 1.67 7.40
CA CYS A 38 -13.04 0.27 7.09
C CYS A 38 -11.69 -0.46 6.96
N PRO A 39 -11.23 -1.14 8.01
CA PRO A 39 -9.98 -1.87 7.97
C PRO A 39 -10.16 -3.21 7.25
N TYR A 40 -9.05 -3.70 6.71
CA TYR A 40 -8.93 -5.04 6.16
C TYR A 40 -8.08 -5.89 7.11
N ARG A 41 -8.65 -6.94 7.65
CA ARG A 41 -7.93 -7.90 8.50
C ARG A 41 -7.17 -8.86 7.61
N MET A 42 -5.84 -8.85 7.71
CA MET A 42 -4.96 -9.66 6.87
C MET A 42 -3.77 -10.17 7.65
N LYS A 43 -3.31 -11.36 7.28
CA LYS A 43 -1.99 -11.86 7.64
C LYS A 43 -1.13 -11.83 6.38
N ILE A 44 -0.10 -11.01 6.40
CA ILE A 44 0.82 -10.84 5.28
C ILE A 44 2.16 -11.44 5.67
N THR A 45 2.64 -12.39 4.87
CA THR A 45 3.96 -12.98 5.01
C THR A 45 4.82 -12.49 3.86
N ALA A 46 5.91 -11.78 4.17
CA ALA A 46 6.82 -11.21 3.19
C ALA A 46 8.25 -11.69 3.47
N ASP A 47 8.81 -12.49 2.57
CA ASP A 47 10.14 -13.13 2.70
C ASP A 47 10.36 -13.80 4.07
N GLY A 48 9.29 -14.35 4.67
CA GLY A 48 9.31 -15.01 5.98
C GLY A 48 9.03 -14.10 7.18
N GLU A 49 9.01 -12.79 7.02
CA GLU A 49 8.51 -11.86 8.05
C GLU A 49 6.97 -11.84 8.03
N VAL A 50 6.34 -11.93 9.20
CA VAL A 50 4.88 -12.02 9.33
C VAL A 50 4.31 -10.74 9.91
N PHE A 51 3.36 -10.14 9.20
CA PHE A 51 2.61 -8.97 9.58
C PHE A 51 1.14 -9.35 9.72
N ASP A 52 0.67 -9.61 10.94
CA ASP A 52 -0.71 -9.98 11.23
C ASP A 52 -1.43 -8.79 11.87
N GLY A 53 -2.38 -8.19 11.15
CA GLY A 53 -2.98 -6.94 11.58
C GLY A 53 -4.19 -6.48 10.78
N GLU A 54 -4.62 -5.28 11.09
CA GLU A 54 -5.65 -4.55 10.35
C GLU A 54 -5.02 -3.39 9.61
N TYR A 55 -5.31 -3.29 8.32
CA TYR A 55 -4.70 -2.32 7.42
C TYR A 55 -5.75 -1.47 6.73
N LEU A 56 -5.46 -0.19 6.56
CA LEU A 56 -6.26 0.72 5.74
C LEU A 56 -5.93 0.57 4.26
N PHE A 57 -4.67 0.25 3.97
CA PHE A 57 -4.13 0.18 2.63
C PHE A 57 -2.89 -0.71 2.60
N GLY A 58 -2.68 -1.38 1.50
CA GLY A 58 -1.43 -2.06 1.19
C GLY A 58 -1.14 -2.01 -0.31
N ALA A 59 0.14 -1.93 -0.64
CA ALA A 59 0.62 -1.98 -2.01
C ALA A 59 1.92 -2.76 -2.11
N ILE A 60 2.05 -3.52 -3.19
CA ILE A 60 3.26 -4.20 -3.62
C ILE A 60 3.51 -3.75 -5.06
N SER A 61 4.62 -3.11 -5.31
CA SER A 61 4.93 -2.55 -6.62
C SER A 61 6.43 -2.63 -6.93
N ASN A 62 6.77 -2.62 -8.20
CA ASN A 62 8.12 -2.37 -8.70
C ASN A 62 8.07 -1.00 -9.40
N SER A 63 8.08 0.07 -8.61
CA SER A 63 7.85 1.42 -9.12
C SER A 63 8.33 2.51 -8.17
N THR A 64 8.84 3.60 -8.71
CA THR A 64 9.15 4.83 -7.95
C THR A 64 7.89 5.58 -7.47
N SER A 65 6.69 5.08 -7.81
CA SER A 65 5.42 5.66 -7.36
C SER A 65 4.47 4.57 -6.90
N ILE A 66 4.16 4.57 -5.62
CA ILE A 66 3.22 3.63 -5.02
C ILE A 66 1.83 4.25 -5.01
N ALA A 67 0.91 3.64 -5.78
CA ALA A 67 -0.50 4.03 -5.90
C ALA A 67 -0.72 5.54 -6.20
N GLY A 68 0.28 6.22 -6.79
CA GLY A 68 0.24 7.67 -7.00
C GLY A 68 0.33 8.52 -5.72
N LEU A 69 0.40 7.88 -4.55
CA LEU A 69 0.42 8.53 -3.23
C LEU A 69 1.83 8.86 -2.76
N MET A 70 2.72 7.90 -2.94
CA MET A 70 4.09 7.99 -2.45
C MET A 70 5.04 8.00 -3.63
N LYS A 71 5.98 8.93 -3.59
CA LYS A 71 7.11 8.96 -4.52
C LYS A 71 8.35 8.54 -3.77
N LEU A 72 8.90 7.42 -4.19
CA LEU A 72 10.19 6.94 -3.72
C LEU A 72 11.31 7.62 -4.51
N SER A 73 12.47 7.75 -3.88
CA SER A 73 13.66 8.24 -4.58
C SER A 73 14.07 7.23 -5.66
N PRO A 74 14.48 7.68 -6.86
CA PRO A 74 15.04 6.79 -7.87
C PRO A 74 16.27 6.01 -7.38
N ASP A 75 16.97 6.51 -6.36
CA ASP A 75 18.11 5.83 -5.74
C ASP A 75 17.69 4.70 -4.79
N GLU A 76 16.41 4.64 -4.44
CA GLU A 76 15.84 3.65 -3.50
C GLU A 76 15.08 2.53 -4.20
N VAL A 77 14.80 2.68 -5.50
CA VAL A 77 14.05 1.71 -6.32
C VAL A 77 14.90 1.27 -7.48
N SER A 78 15.11 -0.03 -7.59
CA SER A 78 15.74 -0.64 -8.76
C SER A 78 14.76 -1.57 -9.45
N PHE A 79 14.46 -1.34 -10.72
CA PHE A 79 13.48 -2.13 -11.46
C PHE A 79 13.98 -3.54 -11.82
N ASP A 80 15.27 -3.81 -11.61
CA ASP A 80 15.96 -5.03 -12.02
C ASP A 80 16.68 -5.75 -10.86
N ASP A 81 16.44 -5.35 -9.60
CA ASP A 81 17.05 -5.98 -8.43
C ASP A 81 16.30 -7.22 -7.92
N GLY A 82 15.23 -7.60 -8.62
CA GLY A 82 14.40 -8.74 -8.24
C GLY A 82 13.64 -8.54 -6.94
N LYS A 83 13.24 -7.31 -6.60
CA LYS A 83 12.44 -6.98 -5.42
C LYS A 83 11.28 -6.07 -5.77
N PHE A 84 10.27 -6.12 -4.93
CA PHE A 84 9.17 -5.17 -4.87
C PHE A 84 9.33 -4.21 -3.69
N GLU A 85 8.76 -3.04 -3.79
CA GLU A 85 8.46 -2.15 -2.69
C GLU A 85 7.10 -2.54 -2.10
N MET A 86 7.10 -3.09 -0.88
CA MET A 86 5.89 -3.37 -0.12
C MET A 86 5.64 -2.23 0.88
N LEU A 87 4.45 -1.65 0.81
CA LEU A 87 3.95 -0.67 1.76
C LEU A 87 2.67 -1.19 2.40
N LEU A 88 2.61 -1.16 3.74
CA LEU A 88 1.39 -1.40 4.48
C LEU A 88 1.10 -0.20 5.39
N VAL A 89 -0.15 0.20 5.43
CA VAL A 89 -0.67 1.27 6.29
C VAL A 89 -1.56 0.64 7.36
N PRO A 90 -1.03 0.35 8.56
CA PRO A 90 -1.84 -0.16 9.67
C PRO A 90 -2.91 0.85 10.08
N VAL A 91 -3.99 0.35 10.69
CA VAL A 91 -5.03 1.21 11.25
C VAL A 91 -4.48 2.00 12.44
N PRO A 92 -4.43 3.33 12.38
CA PRO A 92 -4.01 4.14 13.52
C PRO A 92 -5.11 4.12 14.58
N ARG A 93 -4.82 3.52 15.74
CA ARG A 93 -5.81 3.35 16.81
C ARG A 93 -5.80 4.48 17.86
N THR A 94 -4.85 5.41 17.73
CA THR A 94 -4.72 6.56 18.63
C THR A 94 -4.47 7.84 17.85
N PRO A 95 -4.82 9.01 18.40
CA PRO A 95 -4.48 10.30 17.77
C PRO A 95 -2.96 10.45 17.52
N ALA A 96 -2.12 9.92 18.41
CA ALA A 96 -0.67 9.95 18.25
C ALA A 96 -0.22 9.08 17.05
N ALA A 97 -0.77 7.88 16.88
CA ALA A 97 -0.49 7.01 15.73
C ALA A 97 -0.95 7.65 14.42
N MET A 98 -2.11 8.31 14.42
CA MET A 98 -2.58 9.07 13.27
C MET A 98 -1.63 10.22 12.92
N GLN A 99 -1.18 10.96 13.92
CA GLN A 99 -0.21 12.03 13.72
C GLN A 99 1.12 11.51 13.16
N ALA A 100 1.61 10.37 13.66
CA ALA A 100 2.83 9.72 13.16
C ALA A 100 2.68 9.32 11.69
N LEU A 101 1.56 8.71 11.31
CA LEU A 101 1.24 8.36 9.91
C LEU A 101 1.25 9.60 9.02
N ILE A 102 0.61 10.68 9.44
CA ILE A 102 0.56 11.93 8.69
C ILE A 102 1.95 12.50 8.47
N LEU A 103 2.74 12.59 9.54
CA LEU A 103 4.10 13.13 9.48
C LEU A 103 5.00 12.27 8.58
N ALA A 104 4.84 10.95 8.62
CA ALA A 104 5.55 10.04 7.74
C ALA A 104 5.27 10.32 6.26
N LEU A 105 3.99 10.49 5.92
CA LEU A 105 3.56 10.77 4.55
C LEU A 105 4.01 12.16 4.07
N VAL A 106 3.85 13.19 4.90
CA VAL A 106 4.23 14.57 4.57
C VAL A 106 5.74 14.73 4.42
N ASN A 107 6.49 14.13 5.33
CA ASN A 107 7.95 14.21 5.33
C ASN A 107 8.63 13.19 4.40
N LYS A 108 7.84 12.32 3.75
CA LYS A 108 8.33 11.21 2.91
C LYS A 108 9.32 10.29 3.66
N ASN A 109 9.12 10.15 4.95
CA ASN A 109 9.92 9.26 5.78
C ASN A 109 9.19 7.92 5.94
N TYR A 110 9.36 7.03 4.96
CA TYR A 110 8.61 5.78 4.89
C TYR A 110 9.30 4.62 5.62
N TYR A 111 10.62 4.68 5.78
CA TYR A 111 11.44 3.58 6.28
C TYR A 111 11.42 3.44 7.80
N ASP A 112 11.43 4.56 8.53
CA ASP A 112 11.55 4.61 9.99
C ASP A 112 10.30 5.18 10.68
N SER A 113 9.13 4.94 10.12
CA SER A 113 7.90 5.50 10.66
C SER A 113 7.09 4.45 11.41
N GLU A 114 6.71 4.75 12.65
CA GLU A 114 5.77 3.93 13.43
C GLU A 114 4.37 3.79 12.78
N GLY A 115 4.03 4.69 11.85
CA GLY A 115 2.74 4.72 11.16
C GLY A 115 2.68 3.89 9.87
N LEU A 116 3.82 3.38 9.37
CA LEU A 116 3.93 2.68 8.10
C LEU A 116 4.85 1.46 8.23
N ILE A 117 4.57 0.44 7.45
CA ILE A 117 5.48 -0.69 7.25
C ILE A 117 5.95 -0.63 5.81
N PHE A 118 7.24 -0.43 5.60
CA PHE A 118 7.87 -0.42 4.29
C PHE A 118 8.96 -1.48 4.24
N ARG A 119 8.96 -2.32 3.19
CA ARG A 119 9.95 -3.39 3.00
C ARG A 119 10.26 -3.57 1.52
N HIS A 120 11.50 -3.93 1.21
CA HIS A 120 11.86 -4.52 -0.07
C HIS A 120 11.73 -6.04 0.03
N VAL A 121 10.91 -6.66 -0.81
CA VAL A 121 10.53 -8.06 -0.70
C VAL A 121 10.52 -8.75 -2.07
N ARG A 122 10.75 -10.07 -2.09
CA ARG A 122 10.71 -10.89 -3.31
C ARG A 122 9.40 -11.65 -3.44
N HIS A 123 8.85 -12.06 -2.31
CA HIS A 123 7.65 -12.86 -2.26
C HIS A 123 6.73 -12.39 -1.14
N VAL A 124 5.44 -12.23 -1.44
CA VAL A 124 4.41 -11.84 -0.50
C VAL A 124 3.25 -12.81 -0.60
N THR A 125 2.81 -13.35 0.54
CA THR A 125 1.55 -14.08 0.67
C THR A 125 0.62 -13.29 1.55
N ALA A 126 -0.56 -12.96 1.06
CA ALA A 126 -1.62 -12.28 1.79
C ALA A 126 -2.77 -13.25 2.05
N GLU A 127 -3.07 -13.51 3.32
CA GLU A 127 -4.13 -14.42 3.77
C GLU A 127 -5.26 -13.59 4.42
N THR A 128 -6.50 -13.85 4.05
CA THR A 128 -7.70 -13.15 4.55
C THR A 128 -8.81 -14.15 4.85
N ALA A 129 -9.72 -13.78 5.76
CA ALA A 129 -10.91 -14.59 6.05
C ALA A 129 -12.02 -14.40 5.01
N GLU A 130 -12.02 -13.26 4.31
CA GLU A 130 -13.00 -12.88 3.29
C GLU A 130 -12.27 -12.43 2.02
N ASP A 131 -12.93 -12.52 0.88
CA ASP A 131 -12.36 -12.00 -0.37
C ASP A 131 -12.24 -10.48 -0.29
N ILE A 132 -11.00 -10.00 -0.40
CA ILE A 132 -10.69 -8.57 -0.39
C ILE A 132 -10.35 -8.17 -1.81
N PRO A 133 -11.04 -7.15 -2.37
CA PRO A 133 -10.75 -6.70 -3.73
C PRO A 133 -9.37 -6.07 -3.82
N TRP A 134 -8.66 -6.43 -4.88
CA TRP A 134 -7.37 -5.90 -5.26
C TRP A 134 -7.47 -5.01 -6.49
N THR A 135 -6.45 -4.20 -6.68
CA THR A 135 -6.18 -3.49 -7.94
C THR A 135 -4.85 -3.98 -8.48
N LEU A 136 -4.85 -4.53 -9.69
CA LEU A 136 -3.67 -4.98 -10.41
C LEU A 136 -3.46 -4.05 -11.60
N ASP A 137 -2.40 -3.24 -11.57
CA ASP A 137 -2.06 -2.25 -12.61
C ASP A 137 -3.22 -1.33 -13.02
N GLY A 138 -4.08 -0.98 -12.05
CA GLY A 138 -5.26 -0.14 -12.25
C GLY A 138 -6.54 -0.91 -12.56
N GLU A 139 -6.49 -2.21 -12.77
CA GLU A 139 -7.64 -3.06 -13.05
C GLU A 139 -8.17 -3.72 -11.77
N TYR A 140 -9.48 -3.91 -11.72
CA TYR A 140 -10.15 -4.56 -10.59
C TYR A 140 -9.93 -6.08 -10.60
N ASP A 141 -9.56 -6.62 -9.46
CA ASP A 141 -9.54 -8.05 -9.18
C ASP A 141 -10.38 -8.35 -7.94
N PRO A 142 -11.29 -9.34 -7.97
CA PRO A 142 -12.15 -9.67 -6.82
C PRO A 142 -11.34 -10.15 -5.61
N GLY A 143 -10.10 -10.57 -5.82
CA GLY A 143 -9.25 -11.16 -4.81
C GLY A 143 -9.57 -12.64 -4.55
N ALA A 144 -8.86 -13.17 -3.58
CA ALA A 144 -9.04 -14.55 -3.08
C ALA A 144 -8.65 -14.59 -1.60
N PRO A 145 -9.05 -15.64 -0.85
CA PRO A 145 -8.64 -15.81 0.55
C PRO A 145 -7.12 -15.88 0.75
N VAL A 146 -6.42 -16.33 -0.29
CA VAL A 146 -4.95 -16.35 -0.35
C VAL A 146 -4.51 -15.75 -1.67
N VAL A 147 -3.69 -14.69 -1.61
CA VAL A 147 -3.08 -14.05 -2.78
C VAL A 147 -1.56 -14.18 -2.64
N GLU A 148 -0.92 -14.72 -3.66
CA GLU A 148 0.54 -14.85 -3.73
C GLU A 148 1.08 -13.91 -4.79
N ILE A 149 2.10 -13.12 -4.44
CA ILE A 149 2.76 -12.17 -5.32
C ILE A 149 4.25 -12.47 -5.30
N GLY A 150 4.80 -12.81 -6.45
CA GLY A 150 6.22 -13.08 -6.62
C GLY A 150 6.78 -12.33 -7.82
N ILE A 151 8.08 -12.06 -7.79
CA ILE A 151 8.78 -11.41 -8.91
C ILE A 151 9.41 -12.46 -9.83
N GLU A 152 9.24 -12.25 -11.13
CA GLU A 152 9.94 -13.01 -12.17
C GLU A 152 11.05 -12.14 -12.75
N GLU A 153 12.29 -12.48 -12.42
CA GLU A 153 13.46 -11.75 -12.90
C GLU A 153 13.57 -11.89 -14.44
N ASN A 154 13.85 -10.76 -15.12
CA ASN A 154 13.97 -10.71 -16.58
C ASN A 154 12.71 -11.12 -17.35
N GLY A 155 11.52 -11.02 -16.75
CA GLY A 155 10.25 -11.35 -17.41
C GLY A 155 9.93 -10.48 -18.63
N VAL A 156 10.54 -9.28 -18.74
CA VAL A 156 10.38 -8.37 -19.88
C VAL A 156 11.73 -7.86 -20.35
N THR A 157 11.96 -7.94 -21.67
CA THR A 157 13.13 -7.34 -22.33
C THR A 157 12.66 -6.17 -23.20
N MET A 158 13.16 -4.97 -22.93
CA MET A 158 12.93 -3.81 -23.79
C MET A 158 14.06 -3.66 -24.80
N LEU A 159 13.69 -3.50 -26.06
CA LEU A 159 14.63 -3.11 -27.13
C LEU A 159 14.62 -1.58 -27.22
N LEU A 160 15.77 -0.96 -27.00
CA LEU A 160 15.99 0.47 -27.11
C LEU A 160 16.48 0.82 -28.51
#